data_fa9e6297f7e4c33fc9372d45a677dcba
#
_entry.id   fa9e6297f7e4c33fc9372d45a677dcba
#
_cell.length_a   1.000
_cell.length_b   1.000
_cell.length_c   1.000
_cell.angle_alpha   90.00
_cell.angle_beta   90.00
_cell.angle_gamma   90.00
#
_symmetry.space_group_name_H-M   'P 1'
#
loop_
_entity.id
_entity.type
_entity.pdbx_description
1 polymer ?
#
loop_
_entity_poly.entity_id
_entity_poly.type
_entity_poly.pdbx_seq_one_letter_code
_entity_poly.pdbx_strand_id
1 'polypeptide(L)'
;MNTASATQTIELKKDQGGQGQGPGYFARRNVWDWLFAVLVIAGASWAFLRYNAAMDGYEKAILVGAVPAMVWLGWFWRPLRALAAVVAAASLLAIWLYQTPAGVADLARADQVFLLKYFISSQSAILWMSMLFFMSTAFYWMGMFKRAGDTFELLGSRLAWVAVALALVGSMVRWYESHQIGPDIGHIPVSNLYEVFVLFCWMTAAFYLYYEDQYRTRGMGAFVMLVVSAAVGFLLWYTVVREAHAIQPLVPALQSWWMKLHVPANFIGYGTFAIAAMLAFAYLIKQSASESRWYKLAPLWLLGVVLCFEPIVFRQSAAESGGSYWFVYFGISALIVGTILFGRRRIAERLPSFEVLDDVMYKAIAVGFAFFTIATVLGALWAAEAWGGYWSWDPKETWALIVWLNYAAWLHMRLMKGLRGTVAAWWALVGLAVTTFAFLGVNMFLSGLHSYGEL
;
A
#
# COMPACT_ATOMS: atom_id res chain seq x y z
N MET A 1 -14.89 47.71 -28.00
CA MET A 1 -15.73 46.51 -28.09
C MET A 1 -15.32 45.55 -27.00
N ASN A 2 -16.21 45.37 -26.00
CA ASN A 2 -16.01 44.61 -24.80
C ASN A 2 -15.98 43.11 -25.08
N THR A 3 -14.98 42.39 -24.54
CA THR A 3 -15.08 40.97 -24.27
C THR A 3 -14.80 40.75 -22.78
N ALA A 4 -15.89 40.57 -22.04
CA ALA A 4 -15.87 40.26 -20.64
C ALA A 4 -15.38 38.81 -20.42
N SER A 5 -14.29 38.69 -19.70
CA SER A 5 -13.80 37.42 -19.12
C SER A 5 -14.74 37.02 -17.98
N ALA A 6 -15.45 35.92 -18.14
CA ALA A 6 -16.26 35.32 -17.08
C ALA A 6 -15.36 34.56 -16.11
N THR A 7 -14.96 35.22 -15.04
CA THR A 7 -14.36 34.59 -13.87
C THR A 7 -15.49 33.92 -13.08
N GLN A 8 -15.59 32.60 -13.17
CA GLN A 8 -16.43 31.84 -12.25
C GLN A 8 -15.77 31.85 -10.87
N THR A 9 -16.22 32.77 -10.04
CA THR A 9 -15.97 32.79 -8.60
C THR A 9 -16.78 31.64 -7.98
N ILE A 10 -16.12 30.64 -7.45
CA ILE A 10 -16.75 29.66 -6.57
C ILE A 10 -17.08 30.42 -5.27
N GLU A 11 -18.32 30.87 -5.15
CA GLU A 11 -18.85 31.37 -3.88
C GLU A 11 -18.89 30.22 -2.87
N LEU A 12 -17.94 30.26 -1.93
CA LEU A 12 -18.09 29.55 -0.67
C LEU A 12 -19.33 30.14 0.02
N LYS A 13 -20.44 29.41 0.01
CA LYS A 13 -21.64 29.71 0.74
C LYS A 13 -21.26 29.89 2.21
N LYS A 14 -21.12 31.14 2.63
CA LYS A 14 -21.04 31.54 4.01
C LYS A 14 -22.40 31.24 4.62
N ASP A 15 -22.52 30.17 5.38
CA ASP A 15 -23.70 29.87 6.18
C ASP A 15 -23.86 31.00 7.18
N GLN A 16 -24.78 31.92 6.88
CA GLN A 16 -25.25 32.91 7.84
C GLN A 16 -26.20 32.22 8.81
N GLY A 17 -25.78 32.20 10.04
CA GLY A 17 -26.49 32.11 11.31
C GLY A 17 -27.93 31.64 11.29
N GLY A 18 -28.10 30.33 11.48
CA GLY A 18 -29.28 29.72 12.08
C GLY A 18 -28.77 28.58 12.94
N GLN A 19 -28.75 28.75 14.28
CA GLN A 19 -28.47 27.70 15.25
C GLN A 19 -29.62 26.70 15.27
N GLY A 20 -29.75 25.91 14.21
CA GLY A 20 -30.39 24.61 14.23
C GLY A 20 -29.24 23.58 14.39
N GLN A 21 -29.07 23.04 15.58
CA GLN A 21 -28.21 21.89 15.78
C GLN A 21 -28.67 20.79 14.83
N GLY A 22 -28.00 20.63 13.71
CA GLY A 22 -28.22 19.51 12.79
C GLY A 22 -28.09 18.20 13.57
N PRO A 23 -28.72 17.10 13.12
CA PRO A 23 -28.71 15.84 13.83
C PRO A 23 -27.28 15.47 14.19
N GLY A 24 -27.03 15.10 15.46
CA GLY A 24 -25.72 14.76 16.00
C GLY A 24 -25.03 13.65 15.17
N TYR A 25 -23.72 13.52 15.31
CA TYR A 25 -22.90 12.57 14.54
C TYR A 25 -23.53 11.15 14.46
N PHE A 26 -24.03 10.63 15.57
CA PHE A 26 -24.66 9.31 15.64
C PHE A 26 -26.05 9.26 15.00
N ALA A 27 -26.83 10.35 15.08
CA ALA A 27 -28.15 10.43 14.46
C ALA A 27 -28.15 10.43 12.94
N ARG A 28 -26.97 10.71 12.31
CA ARG A 28 -26.78 10.63 10.86
C ARG A 28 -26.49 9.22 10.37
N ARG A 29 -26.36 8.24 11.28
CA ARG A 29 -26.03 6.85 10.93
C ARG A 29 -27.28 6.08 10.54
N ASN A 30 -27.18 5.31 9.44
CA ASN A 30 -28.26 4.46 8.98
C ASN A 30 -28.22 3.06 9.64
N VAL A 31 -29.23 2.25 9.39
CA VAL A 31 -29.33 0.88 9.94
C VAL A 31 -28.10 0.02 9.58
N TRP A 32 -27.57 0.15 8.37
CA TRP A 32 -26.39 -0.60 7.91
C TRP A 32 -25.11 -0.16 8.64
N ASP A 33 -25.02 1.12 9.06
CA ASP A 33 -23.93 1.63 9.87
C ASP A 33 -23.90 0.93 11.23
N TRP A 34 -25.07 0.83 11.86
CA TRP A 34 -25.22 0.19 13.16
C TRP A 34 -25.08 -1.32 13.08
N LEU A 35 -25.62 -1.97 12.05
CA LEU A 35 -25.44 -3.40 11.83
C LEU A 35 -23.95 -3.76 11.70
N PHE A 36 -23.20 -2.99 10.92
CA PHE A 36 -21.74 -3.18 10.80
C PHE A 36 -21.05 -3.04 12.16
N ALA A 37 -21.37 -2.01 12.94
CA ALA A 37 -20.80 -1.82 14.27
C ALA A 37 -21.11 -3.00 15.21
N VAL A 38 -22.36 -3.46 15.22
CA VAL A 38 -22.79 -4.62 16.04
C VAL A 38 -22.04 -5.88 15.64
N LEU A 39 -21.88 -6.15 14.34
CA LEU A 39 -21.14 -7.33 13.86
C LEU A 39 -19.66 -7.28 14.24
N VAL A 40 -19.01 -6.11 14.12
CA VAL A 40 -17.61 -5.95 14.52
C VAL A 40 -17.46 -6.14 16.04
N ILE A 41 -18.33 -5.52 16.85
CA ILE A 41 -18.30 -5.65 18.31
C ILE A 41 -18.59 -7.10 18.72
N ALA A 42 -19.59 -7.74 18.14
CA ALA A 42 -19.94 -9.13 18.46
C ALA A 42 -18.80 -10.10 18.11
N GLY A 43 -18.18 -9.95 16.92
CA GLY A 43 -17.04 -10.76 16.51
C GLY A 43 -15.83 -10.58 17.43
N ALA A 44 -15.50 -9.35 17.78
CA ALA A 44 -14.41 -9.05 18.71
C ALA A 44 -14.69 -9.57 20.13
N SER A 45 -15.93 -9.42 20.60
CA SER A 45 -16.35 -9.94 21.90
C SER A 45 -16.29 -11.46 21.94
N TRP A 46 -16.73 -12.12 20.88
CA TRP A 46 -16.59 -13.57 20.75
C TRP A 46 -15.12 -14.01 20.77
N ALA A 47 -14.26 -13.34 20.00
CA ALA A 47 -12.84 -13.63 19.98
C ALA A 47 -12.20 -13.41 21.35
N PHE A 48 -12.52 -12.30 22.03
CA PHE A 48 -12.03 -12.01 23.36
C PHE A 48 -12.45 -13.10 24.36
N LEU A 49 -13.71 -13.47 24.40
CA LEU A 49 -14.22 -14.50 25.33
C LEU A 49 -13.60 -15.89 25.04
N ARG A 50 -13.43 -16.22 23.76
CA ARG A 50 -12.95 -17.55 23.35
C ARG A 50 -11.44 -17.73 23.54
N TYR A 51 -10.65 -16.67 23.33
CA TYR A 51 -9.20 -16.72 23.30
C TYR A 51 -8.51 -15.92 24.42
N ASN A 52 -9.28 -15.37 25.37
CA ASN A 52 -8.75 -14.55 26.48
C ASN A 52 -7.58 -15.18 27.23
N ALA A 53 -7.61 -16.51 27.45
CA ALA A 53 -6.55 -17.22 28.15
C ALA A 53 -5.25 -17.35 27.32
N ALA A 54 -5.34 -17.29 26.00
CA ALA A 54 -4.20 -17.37 25.09
C ALA A 54 -3.62 -15.99 24.71
N MET A 55 -4.36 -14.92 24.97
CA MET A 55 -3.94 -13.54 24.67
C MET A 55 -3.17 -12.92 25.82
N ASP A 56 -2.05 -12.27 25.50
CA ASP A 56 -1.36 -11.38 26.44
C ASP A 56 -2.10 -10.05 26.65
N GLY A 57 -1.59 -9.18 27.54
CA GLY A 57 -2.20 -7.88 27.84
C GLY A 57 -2.21 -6.93 26.65
N TYR A 58 -1.18 -6.97 25.81
CA TYR A 58 -1.05 -6.12 24.62
C TYR A 58 -1.97 -6.57 23.49
N GLU A 59 -2.10 -7.86 23.27
CA GLU A 59 -3.05 -8.41 22.28
C GLU A 59 -4.49 -8.07 22.62
N LYS A 60 -4.86 -8.14 23.91
CA LYS A 60 -6.18 -7.67 24.38
C LYS A 60 -6.37 -6.19 24.12
N ALA A 61 -5.36 -5.36 24.40
CA ALA A 61 -5.42 -3.93 24.14
C ALA A 61 -5.54 -3.60 22.64
N ILE A 62 -4.79 -4.31 21.77
CA ILE A 62 -4.90 -4.18 20.32
C ILE A 62 -6.29 -4.58 19.83
N LEU A 63 -6.83 -5.70 20.29
CA LEU A 63 -8.19 -6.14 19.91
C LEU A 63 -9.23 -5.10 20.30
N VAL A 64 -9.19 -4.60 21.55
CA VAL A 64 -10.12 -3.58 22.05
C VAL A 64 -9.98 -2.27 21.26
N GLY A 65 -8.74 -1.83 20.95
CA GLY A 65 -8.50 -0.62 20.16
C GLY A 65 -8.86 -0.75 18.68
N ALA A 66 -8.75 -1.94 18.10
CA ALA A 66 -9.09 -2.21 16.70
C ALA A 66 -10.60 -2.10 16.44
N VAL A 67 -11.46 -2.41 17.44
CA VAL A 67 -12.92 -2.34 17.30
C VAL A 67 -13.42 -0.93 16.96
N PRO A 68 -13.18 0.11 17.76
CA PRO A 68 -13.63 1.47 17.43
C PRO A 68 -12.98 1.99 16.15
N ALA A 69 -11.72 1.63 15.87
CA ALA A 69 -11.04 2.02 14.63
C ALA A 69 -11.74 1.42 13.40
N MET A 70 -12.07 0.13 13.43
CA MET A 70 -12.76 -0.55 12.33
C MET A 70 -14.17 -0.04 12.12
N VAL A 71 -14.92 0.20 13.21
CA VAL A 71 -16.27 0.78 13.16
C VAL A 71 -16.21 2.18 12.55
N TRP A 72 -15.27 3.02 13.03
CA TRP A 72 -15.11 4.37 12.52
C TRP A 72 -14.71 4.38 11.04
N LEU A 73 -13.77 3.56 10.61
CA LEU A 73 -13.38 3.44 9.22
C LEU A 73 -14.54 2.98 8.33
N GLY A 74 -15.33 1.99 8.75
CA GLY A 74 -16.49 1.53 8.01
C GLY A 74 -17.63 2.56 7.96
N TRP A 75 -17.73 3.46 8.95
CA TRP A 75 -18.64 4.60 8.92
C TRP A 75 -18.12 5.74 8.05
N PHE A 76 -16.83 5.92 8.01
CA PHE A 76 -16.16 6.94 7.20
C PHE A 76 -16.17 6.59 5.72
N TRP A 77 -15.83 5.34 5.38
CA TRP A 77 -15.75 4.86 4.01
C TRP A 77 -16.57 3.58 3.82
N ARG A 78 -17.78 3.75 3.28
CA ARG A 78 -18.76 2.66 3.14
C ARG A 78 -18.28 1.43 2.36
N PRO A 79 -17.50 1.54 1.25
CA PRO A 79 -16.99 0.37 0.53
C PRO A 79 -16.18 -0.59 1.40
N LEU A 80 -15.50 -0.09 2.44
CA LEU A 80 -14.75 -0.92 3.37
C LEU A 80 -15.62 -1.99 4.06
N ARG A 81 -16.90 -1.75 4.27
CA ARG A 81 -17.81 -2.72 4.91
C ARG A 81 -18.00 -3.96 4.07
N ALA A 82 -18.24 -3.77 2.77
CA ALA A 82 -18.37 -4.87 1.81
C ALA A 82 -17.06 -5.66 1.71
N LEU A 83 -15.92 -4.95 1.64
CA LEU A 83 -14.59 -5.58 1.67
C LEU A 83 -14.41 -6.41 2.94
N ALA A 84 -14.66 -5.84 4.12
CA ALA A 84 -14.53 -6.54 5.40
C ALA A 84 -15.42 -7.78 5.48
N ALA A 85 -16.68 -7.68 5.02
CA ALA A 85 -17.60 -8.81 5.00
C ALA A 85 -17.14 -9.94 4.08
N VAL A 86 -16.65 -9.61 2.87
CA VAL A 86 -16.13 -10.59 1.92
C VAL A 86 -14.87 -11.25 2.47
N VAL A 87 -13.93 -10.47 3.01
CA VAL A 87 -12.68 -11.01 3.61
C VAL A 87 -13.00 -11.92 4.79
N ALA A 88 -13.89 -11.49 5.70
CA ALA A 88 -14.29 -12.30 6.84
C ALA A 88 -14.93 -13.63 6.39
N ALA A 89 -15.90 -13.58 5.47
CA ALA A 89 -16.59 -14.76 4.97
C ALA A 89 -15.65 -15.73 4.26
N ALA A 90 -14.77 -15.24 3.38
CA ALA A 90 -13.82 -16.07 2.64
C ALA A 90 -12.74 -16.68 3.56
N SER A 91 -12.23 -15.90 4.54
CA SER A 91 -11.24 -16.41 5.50
C SER A 91 -11.84 -17.46 6.43
N LEU A 92 -13.05 -17.23 6.94
CA LEU A 92 -13.75 -18.22 7.78
C LEU A 92 -14.08 -19.48 6.99
N LEU A 93 -14.47 -19.35 5.72
CA LEU A 93 -14.68 -20.50 4.83
C LEU A 93 -13.37 -21.29 4.63
N ALA A 94 -12.24 -20.61 4.40
CA ALA A 94 -10.94 -21.25 4.26
C ALA A 94 -10.57 -22.01 5.54
N ILE A 95 -10.71 -21.39 6.70
CA ILE A 95 -10.43 -22.00 8.01
C ILE A 95 -11.31 -23.23 8.24
N TRP A 96 -12.61 -23.15 7.89
CA TRP A 96 -13.53 -24.27 8.00
C TRP A 96 -13.13 -25.44 7.05
N LEU A 97 -12.71 -25.14 5.83
CA LEU A 97 -12.26 -26.13 4.86
C LEU A 97 -10.97 -26.83 5.27
N TYR A 98 -10.11 -26.20 6.08
CA TYR A 98 -8.92 -26.85 6.66
C TYR A 98 -9.27 -27.86 7.75
N GLN A 99 -10.47 -27.80 8.34
CA GLN A 99 -10.86 -28.72 9.41
C GLN A 99 -11.25 -30.09 8.85
N THR A 100 -10.78 -31.15 9.48
CA THR A 100 -11.24 -32.52 9.25
C THR A 100 -12.61 -32.74 9.87
N PRO A 101 -13.33 -33.82 9.53
CA PRO A 101 -14.59 -34.18 10.21
C PRO A 101 -14.47 -34.34 11.72
N ALA A 102 -13.28 -34.63 12.24
CA ALA A 102 -12.99 -34.70 13.65
C ALA A 102 -12.74 -33.32 14.31
N GLY A 103 -12.84 -32.21 13.57
CA GLY A 103 -12.62 -30.85 14.06
C GLY A 103 -11.17 -30.48 14.27
N VAL A 104 -10.23 -31.28 13.76
CA VAL A 104 -8.78 -31.00 13.83
C VAL A 104 -8.34 -30.36 12.52
N ALA A 105 -7.50 -29.32 12.62
CA ALA A 105 -6.92 -28.66 11.45
C ALA A 105 -5.90 -29.59 10.76
N ASP A 106 -5.95 -29.63 9.43
CA ASP A 106 -5.03 -30.39 8.58
C ASP A 106 -4.60 -29.53 7.39
N LEU A 107 -3.35 -29.10 7.38
CA LEU A 107 -2.79 -28.28 6.31
C LEU A 107 -2.66 -29.02 4.96
N ALA A 108 -2.57 -30.37 4.97
CA ALA A 108 -2.53 -31.15 3.75
C ALA A 108 -3.83 -31.02 2.92
N ARG A 109 -4.92 -30.59 3.52
CA ARG A 109 -6.18 -30.29 2.83
C ARG A 109 -6.05 -29.13 1.81
N ALA A 110 -5.01 -28.29 1.95
CA ALA A 110 -4.71 -27.26 0.93
C ALA A 110 -4.55 -27.87 -0.47
N ASP A 111 -4.00 -29.07 -0.60
CA ASP A 111 -3.80 -29.77 -1.87
C ASP A 111 -5.00 -30.64 -2.30
N GLN A 112 -5.87 -30.98 -1.38
CA GLN A 112 -6.97 -31.93 -1.59
C GLN A 112 -8.31 -31.22 -1.86
N VAL A 113 -8.57 -30.08 -1.21
CA VAL A 113 -9.83 -29.37 -1.34
C VAL A 113 -9.74 -28.33 -2.46
N PHE A 114 -10.61 -28.47 -3.47
CA PHE A 114 -10.60 -27.64 -4.67
C PHE A 114 -10.53 -26.13 -4.40
N LEU A 115 -11.36 -25.61 -3.50
CA LEU A 115 -11.39 -24.18 -3.19
C LEU A 115 -10.10 -23.70 -2.49
N LEU A 116 -9.53 -24.51 -1.58
CA LEU A 116 -8.25 -24.19 -0.96
C LEU A 116 -7.15 -24.21 -2.01
N LYS A 117 -7.03 -25.31 -2.75
CA LYS A 117 -5.95 -25.51 -3.72
C LYS A 117 -5.87 -24.41 -4.77
N TYR A 118 -7.01 -23.95 -5.28
CA TYR A 118 -7.02 -23.05 -6.44
C TYR A 118 -7.38 -21.60 -6.12
N PHE A 119 -7.93 -21.27 -4.93
CA PHE A 119 -8.45 -19.92 -4.68
C PHE A 119 -8.14 -19.31 -3.32
N ILE A 120 -8.41 -19.99 -2.20
CA ILE A 120 -8.48 -19.36 -0.87
C ILE A 120 -7.49 -19.89 0.17
N SER A 121 -6.58 -20.83 -0.16
CA SER A 121 -5.38 -21.01 0.65
C SER A 121 -4.50 -19.75 0.56
N SER A 122 -3.62 -19.55 1.52
CA SER A 122 -2.80 -18.32 1.55
C SER A 122 -2.02 -18.11 0.25
N GLN A 123 -1.36 -19.15 -0.24
CA GLN A 123 -0.59 -19.12 -1.48
C GLN A 123 -1.45 -18.84 -2.70
N SER A 124 -2.57 -19.56 -2.85
CA SER A 124 -3.47 -19.41 -4.00
C SER A 124 -4.09 -18.01 -4.02
N ALA A 125 -4.54 -17.50 -2.88
CA ALA A 125 -5.10 -16.16 -2.79
C ALA A 125 -4.08 -15.07 -3.15
N ILE A 126 -2.81 -15.20 -2.70
CA ILE A 126 -1.74 -14.25 -3.01
C ILE A 126 -1.31 -14.34 -4.49
N LEU A 127 -1.32 -15.52 -5.09
CA LEU A 127 -1.08 -15.68 -6.52
C LEU A 127 -2.17 -15.01 -7.36
N TRP A 128 -3.45 -15.21 -7.02
CA TRP A 128 -4.57 -14.51 -7.66
C TRP A 128 -4.50 -13.00 -7.46
N MET A 129 -4.19 -12.52 -6.24
CA MET A 129 -3.91 -11.11 -5.97
C MET A 129 -2.89 -10.57 -6.96
N SER A 130 -1.77 -11.28 -7.12
CA SER A 130 -0.66 -10.88 -8.00
C SER A 130 -1.10 -10.76 -9.45
N MET A 131 -1.80 -11.78 -9.96
CA MET A 131 -2.34 -11.78 -11.32
C MET A 131 -3.34 -10.65 -11.55
N LEU A 132 -4.24 -10.43 -10.60
CA LEU A 132 -5.29 -9.41 -10.71
C LEU A 132 -4.73 -7.99 -10.64
N PHE A 133 -3.65 -7.74 -9.88
CA PHE A 133 -2.98 -6.45 -9.91
C PHE A 133 -2.31 -6.16 -11.25
N PHE A 134 -1.66 -7.14 -11.87
CA PHE A 134 -1.13 -6.98 -13.23
C PHE A 134 -2.24 -6.72 -14.25
N MET A 135 -3.33 -7.47 -14.18
CA MET A 135 -4.49 -7.25 -15.05
C MET A 135 -5.10 -5.86 -14.81
N SER A 136 -5.28 -5.46 -13.56
CA SER A 136 -5.77 -4.12 -13.19
C SER A 136 -4.91 -3.03 -13.81
N THR A 137 -3.58 -3.13 -13.68
CA THR A 137 -2.63 -2.21 -14.29
C THR A 137 -2.80 -2.15 -15.80
N ALA A 138 -2.87 -3.31 -16.46
CA ALA A 138 -3.08 -3.37 -17.91
C ALA A 138 -4.39 -2.69 -18.33
N PHE A 139 -5.49 -2.93 -17.61
CA PHE A 139 -6.77 -2.31 -17.92
C PHE A 139 -6.79 -0.79 -17.68
N TYR A 140 -6.18 -0.29 -16.60
CA TYR A 140 -6.03 1.14 -16.39
C TYR A 140 -5.20 1.79 -17.53
N TRP A 141 -4.08 1.17 -17.94
CA TRP A 141 -3.28 1.67 -19.07
C TRP A 141 -4.02 1.59 -20.40
N MET A 142 -4.79 0.53 -20.66
CA MET A 142 -5.67 0.49 -21.84
C MET A 142 -6.69 1.64 -21.84
N GLY A 143 -7.22 2.00 -20.67
CA GLY A 143 -8.10 3.15 -20.49
C GLY A 143 -7.47 4.47 -20.92
N MET A 144 -6.18 4.66 -20.66
CA MET A 144 -5.45 5.86 -21.06
C MET A 144 -5.34 6.03 -22.59
N PHE A 145 -5.34 4.94 -23.36
CA PHE A 145 -5.06 4.98 -24.80
C PHE A 145 -6.29 4.72 -25.69
N LYS A 146 -7.35 4.13 -25.16
CA LYS A 146 -8.54 3.77 -25.96
C LYS A 146 -9.67 4.79 -25.82
N ARG A 147 -10.51 4.94 -26.88
CA ARG A 147 -11.70 5.82 -26.86
C ARG A 147 -12.73 5.38 -25.82
N ALA A 148 -12.91 4.06 -25.61
CA ALA A 148 -13.77 3.49 -24.56
C ALA A 148 -13.04 3.38 -23.22
N GLY A 149 -12.22 4.37 -22.84
CA GLY A 149 -11.33 4.36 -21.68
C GLY A 149 -12.06 4.12 -20.37
N ASP A 150 -13.22 4.70 -20.18
CA ASP A 150 -13.99 4.62 -18.92
C ASP A 150 -14.39 3.19 -18.57
N THR A 151 -14.70 2.34 -19.56
CA THR A 151 -15.01 0.92 -19.34
C THR A 151 -13.77 0.14 -18.89
N PHE A 152 -12.62 0.42 -19.53
CA PHE A 152 -11.35 -0.23 -19.15
C PHE A 152 -10.88 0.20 -17.77
N GLU A 153 -10.96 1.50 -17.46
CA GLU A 153 -10.63 2.02 -16.12
C GLU A 153 -11.57 1.45 -15.05
N LEU A 154 -12.88 1.30 -15.35
CA LEU A 154 -13.83 0.65 -14.44
C LEU A 154 -13.44 -0.82 -14.19
N LEU A 155 -13.05 -1.55 -15.23
CA LEU A 155 -12.61 -2.93 -15.08
C LEU A 155 -11.31 -3.01 -14.27
N GLY A 156 -10.34 -2.11 -14.53
CA GLY A 156 -9.13 -1.97 -13.73
C GLY A 156 -9.43 -1.77 -12.24
N SER A 157 -10.35 -0.86 -11.91
CA SER A 157 -10.80 -0.59 -10.55
C SER A 157 -11.44 -1.83 -9.89
N ARG A 158 -12.32 -2.54 -10.60
CA ARG A 158 -12.96 -3.76 -10.07
C ARG A 158 -11.95 -4.87 -9.79
N LEU A 159 -10.99 -5.06 -10.69
CA LEU A 159 -9.90 -6.02 -10.49
C LEU A 159 -9.03 -5.66 -9.30
N ALA A 160 -8.72 -4.37 -9.11
CA ALA A 160 -7.99 -3.90 -7.92
C ALA A 160 -8.74 -4.20 -6.62
N TRP A 161 -10.07 -3.99 -6.57
CA TRP A 161 -10.91 -4.36 -5.41
C TRP A 161 -10.84 -5.85 -5.09
N VAL A 162 -10.93 -6.72 -6.12
CA VAL A 162 -10.84 -8.18 -5.93
C VAL A 162 -9.44 -8.57 -5.49
N ALA A 163 -8.39 -7.96 -6.06
CA ALA A 163 -7.01 -8.20 -5.67
C ALA A 163 -6.76 -7.82 -4.20
N VAL A 164 -7.26 -6.66 -3.75
CA VAL A 164 -7.19 -6.25 -2.33
C VAL A 164 -7.92 -7.25 -1.42
N ALA A 165 -9.10 -7.71 -1.83
CA ALA A 165 -9.84 -8.72 -1.05
C ALA A 165 -9.04 -10.02 -0.92
N LEU A 166 -8.46 -10.52 -2.01
CA LEU A 166 -7.67 -11.75 -2.01
C LEU A 166 -6.34 -11.60 -1.26
N ALA A 167 -5.71 -10.42 -1.32
CA ALA A 167 -4.53 -10.12 -0.49
C ALA A 167 -4.83 -10.23 1.01
N LEU A 168 -5.97 -9.65 1.42
CA LEU A 168 -6.42 -9.70 2.81
C LEU A 168 -6.81 -11.12 3.23
N VAL A 169 -7.54 -11.86 2.38
CA VAL A 169 -7.86 -13.28 2.62
C VAL A 169 -6.58 -14.10 2.74
N GLY A 170 -5.64 -13.95 1.79
CA GLY A 170 -4.36 -14.64 1.84
C GLY A 170 -3.57 -14.34 3.11
N SER A 171 -3.56 -13.09 3.57
CA SER A 171 -2.91 -12.69 4.82
C SER A 171 -3.60 -13.31 6.04
N MET A 172 -4.94 -13.29 6.12
CA MET A 172 -5.68 -13.87 7.24
C MET A 172 -5.52 -15.39 7.30
N VAL A 173 -5.59 -16.05 6.15
CA VAL A 173 -5.43 -17.50 6.05
C VAL A 173 -3.98 -17.90 6.37
N ARG A 174 -2.97 -17.13 5.92
CA ARG A 174 -1.57 -17.35 6.26
C ARG A 174 -1.32 -17.24 7.77
N TRP A 175 -1.96 -16.27 8.41
CA TRP A 175 -1.92 -16.15 9.86
C TRP A 175 -2.47 -17.39 10.55
N TYR A 176 -3.59 -17.93 10.08
CA TYR A 176 -4.14 -19.18 10.58
C TYR A 176 -3.20 -20.36 10.31
N GLU A 177 -2.69 -20.51 9.08
CA GLU A 177 -1.78 -21.60 8.70
C GLU A 177 -0.51 -21.61 9.55
N SER A 178 0.08 -20.45 9.86
CA SER A 178 1.29 -20.35 10.69
C SER A 178 1.08 -20.96 12.07
N HIS A 179 -0.08 -20.75 12.69
CA HIS A 179 -0.42 -21.31 14.00
C HIS A 179 -0.71 -22.82 13.97
N GLN A 180 -0.98 -23.39 12.79
CA GLN A 180 -1.20 -24.84 12.66
C GLN A 180 0.11 -25.62 12.43
N ILE A 181 1.20 -24.94 12.04
CA ILE A 181 2.51 -25.57 11.85
C ILE A 181 3.16 -25.90 13.20
N GLY A 182 3.05 -25.00 14.16
CA GLY A 182 3.59 -25.19 15.50
C GLY A 182 3.37 -24.00 16.42
N PRO A 183 3.41 -24.21 17.75
CA PRO A 183 3.13 -23.17 18.74
C PRO A 183 4.11 -21.99 18.67
N ASP A 184 5.38 -22.25 18.29
CA ASP A 184 6.44 -21.24 18.22
C ASP A 184 6.57 -20.62 16.82
N ILE A 185 5.74 -21.06 15.85
CA ILE A 185 5.78 -20.60 14.46
C ILE A 185 4.65 -19.61 14.18
N GLY A 186 3.56 -19.70 14.93
CA GLY A 186 2.37 -18.86 14.74
C GLY A 186 2.65 -17.38 14.97
N HIS A 187 2.47 -16.56 13.92
CA HIS A 187 2.63 -15.11 14.00
C HIS A 187 1.78 -14.38 12.97
N ILE A 188 1.56 -13.08 13.21
CA ILE A 188 0.91 -12.20 12.24
C ILE A 188 1.80 -12.08 10.99
N PRO A 189 1.26 -12.13 9.75
CA PRO A 189 2.03 -12.15 8.51
C PRO A 189 2.59 -10.78 8.15
N VAL A 190 3.56 -10.31 8.92
CA VAL A 190 4.31 -9.05 8.73
C VAL A 190 5.79 -9.22 9.09
N SER A 191 6.29 -10.45 9.04
CA SER A 191 7.58 -10.85 9.62
C SER A 191 8.73 -10.90 8.61
N ASN A 192 8.45 -11.10 7.36
CA ASN A 192 9.46 -11.21 6.30
C ASN A 192 9.11 -10.34 5.09
N LEU A 193 10.06 -10.20 4.15
CA LEU A 193 9.87 -9.37 2.95
C LEU A 193 8.68 -9.82 2.10
N TYR A 194 8.41 -11.12 1.99
CA TYR A 194 7.26 -11.62 1.25
C TYR A 194 5.94 -11.08 1.81
N GLU A 195 5.75 -11.21 3.11
CA GLU A 195 4.54 -10.78 3.81
C GLU A 195 4.35 -9.26 3.79
N VAL A 196 5.42 -8.51 3.98
CA VAL A 196 5.36 -7.05 3.97
C VAL A 196 5.19 -6.48 2.56
N PHE A 197 5.59 -7.18 1.51
CA PHE A 197 5.24 -6.80 0.13
C PHE A 197 3.77 -7.07 -0.19
N VAL A 198 3.18 -8.15 0.32
CA VAL A 198 1.71 -8.35 0.25
C VAL A 198 0.99 -7.21 0.97
N LEU A 199 1.46 -6.86 2.18
CA LEU A 199 0.95 -5.73 2.97
C LEU A 199 1.04 -4.40 2.18
N PHE A 200 2.19 -4.09 1.59
CA PHE A 200 2.40 -2.91 0.76
C PHE A 200 1.41 -2.85 -0.42
N CYS A 201 1.25 -3.95 -1.14
CA CYS A 201 0.40 -4.00 -2.32
C CYS A 201 -1.06 -3.68 -1.98
N TRP A 202 -1.65 -4.36 -1.00
CA TRP A 202 -3.04 -4.14 -0.69
C TRP A 202 -3.30 -2.81 0.03
N MET A 203 -2.39 -2.35 0.90
CA MET A 203 -2.53 -1.03 1.54
C MET A 203 -2.46 0.10 0.52
N THR A 204 -1.46 0.10 -0.34
CA THR A 204 -1.30 1.11 -1.39
C THR A 204 -2.51 1.13 -2.32
N ALA A 205 -2.98 -0.05 -2.76
CA ALA A 205 -4.16 -0.16 -3.61
C ALA A 205 -5.44 0.31 -2.90
N ALA A 206 -5.64 -0.03 -1.61
CA ALA A 206 -6.79 0.39 -0.84
C ALA A 206 -6.83 1.92 -0.64
N PHE A 207 -5.69 2.55 -0.30
CA PHE A 207 -5.58 4.01 -0.24
C PHE A 207 -5.87 4.67 -1.59
N TYR A 208 -5.37 4.09 -2.68
CA TYR A 208 -5.69 4.58 -4.01
C TYR A 208 -7.19 4.48 -4.31
N LEU A 209 -7.83 3.35 -4.06
CA LEU A 209 -9.26 3.14 -4.25
C LEU A 209 -10.12 4.11 -3.41
N TYR A 210 -9.64 4.47 -2.23
CA TYR A 210 -10.24 5.53 -1.42
C TYR A 210 -10.15 6.90 -2.15
N TYR A 211 -8.99 7.27 -2.67
CA TYR A 211 -8.84 8.52 -3.42
C TYR A 211 -9.65 8.51 -4.73
N GLU A 212 -9.68 7.38 -5.43
CA GLU A 212 -10.53 7.19 -6.63
C GLU A 212 -12.01 7.48 -6.33
N ASP A 213 -12.51 6.96 -5.20
CA ASP A 213 -13.89 7.19 -4.76
C ASP A 213 -14.12 8.65 -4.36
N GLN A 214 -13.20 9.26 -3.61
CA GLN A 214 -13.33 10.64 -3.12
C GLN A 214 -13.31 11.68 -4.27
N TYR A 215 -12.41 11.51 -5.22
CA TYR A 215 -12.25 12.45 -6.34
C TYR A 215 -13.05 12.08 -7.58
N ARG A 216 -13.80 10.98 -7.53
CA ARG A 216 -14.64 10.49 -8.64
C ARG A 216 -13.87 10.38 -9.96
N THR A 217 -12.61 10.01 -9.94
CA THR A 217 -11.74 9.88 -11.11
C THR A 217 -10.91 8.62 -11.06
N ARG A 218 -10.81 7.90 -12.18
CA ARG A 218 -10.01 6.66 -12.33
C ARG A 218 -8.70 6.89 -13.07
N GLY A 219 -8.52 8.07 -13.66
CA GLY A 219 -7.33 8.36 -14.47
C GLY A 219 -5.99 8.30 -13.72
N MET A 220 -6.01 8.32 -12.38
CA MET A 220 -4.80 8.16 -11.56
C MET A 220 -4.36 6.69 -11.44
N GLY A 221 -5.28 5.73 -11.68
CA GLY A 221 -5.05 4.31 -11.43
C GLY A 221 -3.91 3.70 -12.24
N ALA A 222 -3.74 4.14 -13.49
CA ALA A 222 -2.65 3.67 -14.33
C ALA A 222 -1.28 3.86 -13.65
N PHE A 223 -1.06 5.00 -13.02
CA PHE A 223 0.20 5.32 -12.37
C PHE A 223 0.37 4.60 -11.03
N VAL A 224 -0.66 4.62 -10.19
CA VAL A 224 -0.57 3.96 -8.87
C VAL A 224 -0.48 2.44 -9.00
N MET A 225 -1.26 1.83 -9.90
CA MET A 225 -1.17 0.39 -10.12
C MET A 225 0.17 -0.04 -10.74
N LEU A 226 0.91 0.87 -11.37
CA LEU A 226 2.26 0.58 -11.88
C LEU A 226 3.23 0.27 -10.73
N VAL A 227 3.25 1.08 -9.67
CA VAL A 227 4.11 0.81 -8.51
C VAL A 227 3.65 -0.44 -7.74
N VAL A 228 2.35 -0.68 -7.65
CA VAL A 228 1.82 -1.92 -7.07
C VAL A 228 2.26 -3.13 -7.88
N SER A 229 2.19 -3.06 -9.22
CA SER A 229 2.67 -4.13 -10.09
C SER A 229 4.19 -4.35 -10.00
N ALA A 230 4.97 -3.29 -9.84
CA ALA A 230 6.41 -3.42 -9.61
C ALA A 230 6.69 -4.19 -8.30
N ALA A 231 5.96 -3.86 -7.23
CA ALA A 231 6.04 -4.58 -5.95
C ALA A 231 5.60 -6.05 -6.07
N VAL A 232 4.53 -6.33 -6.83
CA VAL A 232 4.10 -7.70 -7.15
C VAL A 232 5.17 -8.44 -7.96
N GLY A 233 5.81 -7.78 -8.91
CA GLY A 233 6.92 -8.36 -9.68
C GLY A 233 8.08 -8.77 -8.79
N PHE A 234 8.46 -7.93 -7.83
CA PHE A 234 9.46 -8.26 -6.82
C PHE A 234 9.00 -9.44 -5.94
N LEU A 235 7.76 -9.43 -5.46
CA LEU A 235 7.17 -10.49 -4.65
C LEU A 235 7.26 -11.86 -5.35
N LEU A 236 6.86 -11.94 -6.61
CA LEU A 236 6.88 -13.18 -7.38
C LEU A 236 8.32 -13.68 -7.62
N TRP A 237 9.24 -12.76 -7.93
CA TRP A 237 10.64 -13.11 -8.04
C TRP A 237 11.17 -13.66 -6.70
N TYR A 238 10.89 -12.98 -5.60
CA TYR A 238 11.36 -13.37 -4.27
C TYR A 238 10.77 -14.73 -3.84
N THR A 239 9.53 -15.01 -4.25
CA THR A 239 8.88 -16.31 -4.06
C THR A 239 9.61 -17.43 -4.80
N VAL A 240 9.97 -17.21 -6.08
CA VAL A 240 10.55 -18.25 -6.93
C VAL A 240 12.03 -18.49 -6.62
N VAL A 241 12.80 -17.41 -6.41
CA VAL A 241 14.27 -17.49 -6.28
C VAL A 241 14.69 -17.82 -4.84
N ARG A 242 13.92 -17.36 -3.85
CA ARG A 242 14.27 -17.50 -2.42
C ARG A 242 13.29 -18.40 -1.65
N GLU A 243 12.30 -18.96 -2.29
CA GLU A 243 11.22 -19.74 -1.64
C GLU A 243 10.60 -19.02 -0.45
N ALA A 244 10.58 -17.67 -0.50
CA ALA A 244 10.22 -16.78 0.62
C ALA A 244 8.75 -16.91 1.07
N HIS A 245 7.96 -17.65 0.31
CA HIS A 245 6.58 -18.00 0.67
C HIS A 245 6.49 -19.01 1.82
N ALA A 246 7.55 -19.81 2.08
CA ALA A 246 7.56 -20.76 3.18
C ALA A 246 7.39 -20.03 4.52
N ILE A 247 6.55 -20.59 5.38
CA ILE A 247 6.34 -20.05 6.74
C ILE A 247 7.48 -20.56 7.62
N GLN A 248 8.25 -19.66 8.18
CA GLN A 248 9.40 -19.94 9.03
C GLN A 248 9.16 -19.41 10.45
N PRO A 249 9.84 -20.00 11.47
CA PRO A 249 9.83 -19.44 12.82
C PRO A 249 10.33 -18.00 12.84
N LEU A 250 9.73 -17.17 13.69
CA LEU A 250 10.21 -15.80 13.90
C LEU A 250 11.57 -15.79 14.61
N VAL A 251 12.49 -14.97 14.10
CA VAL A 251 13.70 -14.65 14.85
C VAL A 251 13.34 -13.91 16.13
N PRO A 252 14.10 -14.12 17.24
CA PRO A 252 13.73 -13.58 18.57
C PRO A 252 13.45 -12.08 18.58
N ALA A 253 14.21 -11.28 17.84
CA ALA A 253 14.02 -9.83 17.76
C ALA A 253 12.65 -9.43 17.17
N LEU A 254 12.05 -10.24 16.29
CA LEU A 254 10.74 -9.98 15.70
C LEU A 254 9.55 -10.49 16.52
N GLN A 255 9.79 -11.18 17.62
CA GLN A 255 8.73 -11.71 18.50
C GLN A 255 8.08 -10.63 19.37
N SER A 256 8.60 -9.39 19.35
CA SER A 256 8.05 -8.27 20.09
C SER A 256 6.65 -7.87 19.60
N TRP A 257 5.76 -7.54 20.53
CA TRP A 257 4.42 -7.03 20.21
C TRP A 257 4.44 -5.65 19.50
N TRP A 258 5.51 -4.86 19.67
CA TRP A 258 5.69 -3.58 18.96
C TRP A 258 5.70 -3.75 17.46
N MET A 259 6.21 -4.87 16.95
CA MET A 259 6.25 -5.20 15.53
C MET A 259 4.85 -5.25 14.92
N LYS A 260 3.84 -5.71 15.68
CA LYS A 260 2.45 -5.82 15.23
C LYS A 260 1.84 -4.45 14.89
N LEU A 261 2.37 -3.35 15.43
CA LEU A 261 1.93 -1.97 15.19
C LEU A 261 2.92 -1.19 14.32
N HIS A 262 4.23 -1.34 14.59
CA HIS A 262 5.29 -0.65 13.88
C HIS A 262 5.27 -0.94 12.37
N VAL A 263 5.23 -2.21 11.98
CA VAL A 263 5.30 -2.59 10.57
C VAL A 263 4.09 -2.09 9.78
N PRO A 264 2.83 -2.31 10.18
CA PRO A 264 1.69 -1.76 9.45
C PRO A 264 1.72 -0.23 9.36
N ALA A 265 2.10 0.49 10.43
CA ALA A 265 2.23 1.94 10.41
C ALA A 265 3.28 2.41 9.39
N ASN A 266 4.43 1.73 9.31
CA ASN A 266 5.46 1.98 8.31
C ASN A 266 4.92 1.81 6.88
N PHE A 267 4.18 0.73 6.63
CA PHE A 267 3.67 0.42 5.29
C PHE A 267 2.53 1.33 4.86
N ILE A 268 1.76 1.91 5.79
CA ILE A 268 0.88 3.05 5.49
C ILE A 268 1.73 4.23 4.99
N GLY A 269 2.84 4.54 5.66
CA GLY A 269 3.78 5.57 5.25
C GLY A 269 4.33 5.32 3.84
N TYR A 270 4.94 4.17 3.61
CA TYR A 270 5.54 3.81 2.32
C TYR A 270 4.52 3.79 1.18
N GLY A 271 3.35 3.19 1.40
CA GLY A 271 2.30 3.11 0.39
C GLY A 271 1.76 4.48 -0.03
N THR A 272 1.52 5.37 0.93
CA THR A 272 1.03 6.73 0.64
C THR A 272 2.11 7.62 0.03
N PHE A 273 3.38 7.48 0.41
CA PHE A 273 4.50 8.14 -0.27
C PHE A 273 4.65 7.65 -1.72
N ALA A 274 4.47 6.35 -1.96
CA ALA A 274 4.47 5.80 -3.32
C ALA A 274 3.32 6.37 -4.16
N ILE A 275 2.10 6.47 -3.61
CA ILE A 275 0.97 7.14 -4.28
C ILE A 275 1.33 8.58 -4.62
N ALA A 276 1.85 9.34 -3.67
CA ALA A 276 2.22 10.74 -3.89
C ALA A 276 3.24 10.90 -5.03
N ALA A 277 4.26 10.05 -5.07
CA ALA A 277 5.28 10.07 -6.11
C ALA A 277 4.72 9.66 -7.48
N MET A 278 3.84 8.65 -7.54
CA MET A 278 3.20 8.25 -8.79
C MET A 278 2.28 9.34 -9.33
N LEU A 279 1.59 10.08 -8.48
CA LEU A 279 0.79 11.24 -8.88
C LEU A 279 1.66 12.44 -9.24
N ALA A 280 2.80 12.62 -8.59
CA ALA A 280 3.82 13.57 -9.00
C ALA A 280 4.34 13.28 -10.40
N PHE A 281 4.62 12.01 -10.71
CA PHE A 281 5.00 11.58 -12.05
C PHE A 281 3.89 11.87 -13.08
N ALA A 282 2.64 11.52 -12.75
CA ALA A 282 1.48 11.85 -13.59
C ALA A 282 1.32 13.36 -13.83
N TYR A 283 1.55 14.17 -12.78
CA TYR A 283 1.56 15.64 -12.87
C TYR A 283 2.60 16.14 -13.87
N LEU A 284 3.85 15.65 -13.76
CA LEU A 284 4.95 16.02 -14.65
C LEU A 284 4.72 15.54 -16.10
N ILE A 285 4.16 14.34 -16.28
CA ILE A 285 3.74 13.84 -17.60
C ILE A 285 2.69 14.77 -18.21
N LYS A 286 1.67 15.14 -17.45
CA LYS A 286 0.62 16.07 -17.91
C LYS A 286 1.19 17.44 -18.27
N GLN A 287 2.10 17.97 -17.44
CA GLN A 287 2.77 19.24 -17.70
C GLN A 287 3.63 19.20 -18.97
N SER A 288 4.29 18.07 -19.25
CA SER A 288 5.14 17.87 -20.41
C SER A 288 4.37 17.60 -21.72
N ALA A 289 3.03 17.56 -21.70
CA ALA A 289 2.22 17.15 -22.85
C ALA A 289 2.44 18.01 -24.09
N SER A 290 2.67 19.32 -23.91
CA SER A 290 2.93 20.27 -24.99
C SER A 290 4.41 20.45 -25.33
N GLU A 291 5.33 19.91 -24.55
CA GLU A 291 6.78 20.08 -24.79
C GLU A 291 7.22 19.26 -25.99
N SER A 292 7.88 19.93 -26.93
CA SER A 292 8.42 19.31 -28.15
C SER A 292 9.91 18.98 -28.06
N ARG A 293 10.63 19.60 -27.12
CA ARG A 293 12.09 19.48 -26.99
C ARG A 293 12.41 18.25 -26.15
N TRP A 294 12.90 17.19 -26.79
CA TRP A 294 13.18 15.91 -26.14
C TRP A 294 14.17 16.03 -24.96
N TYR A 295 15.17 16.92 -25.02
CA TYR A 295 16.16 17.07 -23.94
C TYR A 295 15.53 17.59 -22.64
N LYS A 296 14.39 18.28 -22.69
CA LYS A 296 13.65 18.69 -21.49
C LYS A 296 12.88 17.53 -20.83
N LEU A 297 12.64 16.46 -21.59
CA LEU A 297 12.01 15.25 -21.08
C LEU A 297 13.04 14.26 -20.49
N ALA A 298 14.33 14.42 -20.83
CA ALA A 298 15.39 13.52 -20.42
C ALA A 298 15.52 13.38 -18.89
N PRO A 299 15.44 14.44 -18.06
CA PRO A 299 15.46 14.30 -16.59
C PRO A 299 14.32 13.46 -16.06
N LEU A 300 13.11 13.66 -16.59
CA LEU A 300 11.92 12.90 -16.20
C LEU A 300 12.01 11.44 -16.64
N TRP A 301 12.51 11.20 -17.85
CA TRP A 301 12.78 9.85 -18.33
C TRP A 301 13.84 9.16 -17.47
N LEU A 302 14.96 9.81 -17.18
CA LEU A 302 16.04 9.24 -16.37
C LEU A 302 15.56 8.88 -14.96
N LEU A 303 14.87 9.80 -14.27
CA LEU A 303 14.37 9.53 -12.93
C LEU A 303 13.29 8.43 -12.94
N GLY A 304 12.41 8.41 -13.95
CA GLY A 304 11.44 7.34 -14.11
C GLY A 304 12.11 5.98 -14.33
N VAL A 305 13.17 5.92 -15.14
CA VAL A 305 13.96 4.70 -15.34
C VAL A 305 14.64 4.26 -14.04
N VAL A 306 15.24 5.19 -13.30
CA VAL A 306 15.86 4.90 -11.99
C VAL A 306 14.84 4.29 -11.03
N LEU A 307 13.66 4.88 -10.89
CA LEU A 307 12.61 4.38 -10.00
C LEU A 307 12.06 3.01 -10.42
N CYS A 308 11.99 2.72 -11.72
CA CYS A 308 11.61 1.40 -12.21
C CYS A 308 12.73 0.36 -12.01
N PHE A 309 13.98 0.80 -12.09
CA PHE A 309 15.16 -0.06 -12.06
C PHE A 309 15.66 -0.31 -10.63
N GLU A 310 15.49 0.65 -9.72
CA GLU A 310 15.99 0.63 -8.35
C GLU A 310 15.64 -0.67 -7.59
N PRO A 311 14.38 -1.17 -7.57
CA PRO A 311 14.06 -2.43 -6.89
C PRO A 311 14.79 -3.66 -7.46
N ILE A 312 15.26 -3.57 -8.71
CA ILE A 312 15.93 -4.66 -9.41
C ILE A 312 17.43 -4.63 -9.14
N VAL A 313 18.01 -3.43 -9.02
CA VAL A 313 19.44 -3.23 -8.66
C VAL A 313 19.77 -3.86 -7.32
N PHE A 314 18.82 -3.86 -6.41
CA PHE A 314 18.97 -4.41 -5.08
C PHE A 314 19.03 -5.94 -5.01
N ARG A 315 19.17 -6.64 -6.13
CA ARG A 315 19.33 -8.11 -6.19
C ARG A 315 20.80 -8.52 -6.12
N GLN A 316 21.23 -9.12 -5.02
CA GLN A 316 22.62 -9.61 -4.88
C GLN A 316 23.00 -10.66 -5.94
N SER A 317 22.06 -11.50 -6.37
CA SER A 317 22.29 -12.53 -7.40
C SER A 317 22.63 -11.97 -8.80
N ALA A 318 22.45 -10.68 -9.01
CA ALA A 318 22.84 -10.04 -10.27
C ALA A 318 24.37 -9.96 -10.47
N ALA A 319 25.15 -10.07 -9.40
CA ALA A 319 26.61 -10.13 -9.50
C ALA A 319 27.11 -11.46 -10.08
N GLU A 320 26.35 -12.54 -9.95
CA GLU A 320 26.67 -13.88 -10.46
C GLU A 320 26.19 -14.12 -11.90
N SER A 321 25.13 -13.44 -12.32
CA SER A 321 24.59 -13.52 -13.68
C SER A 321 25.21 -12.45 -14.55
N GLY A 322 26.20 -12.77 -15.36
CA GLY A 322 26.99 -11.85 -16.20
C GLY A 322 26.26 -10.63 -16.74
N GLY A 323 26.98 -9.55 -17.04
CA GLY A 323 26.51 -8.18 -17.29
C GLY A 323 25.35 -7.95 -18.29
N SER A 324 24.92 -8.96 -19.06
CA SER A 324 23.79 -8.86 -20.01
C SER A 324 22.42 -8.75 -19.31
N TYR A 325 22.26 -9.26 -18.10
CA TYR A 325 21.04 -9.20 -17.32
C TYR A 325 20.61 -7.74 -16.99
N TRP A 326 21.58 -6.91 -16.61
CA TRP A 326 21.33 -5.49 -16.31
C TRP A 326 20.84 -4.71 -17.52
N PHE A 327 21.38 -5.00 -18.70
CA PHE A 327 20.95 -4.36 -19.94
C PHE A 327 19.49 -4.66 -20.28
N VAL A 328 19.03 -5.88 -20.01
CA VAL A 328 17.63 -6.27 -20.25
C VAL A 328 16.69 -5.46 -19.34
N TYR A 329 16.96 -5.40 -18.03
CA TYR A 329 16.12 -4.67 -17.09
C TYR A 329 16.14 -3.17 -17.33
N PHE A 330 17.33 -2.60 -17.58
CA PHE A 330 17.43 -1.20 -17.97
C PHE A 330 16.68 -0.92 -19.26
N GLY A 331 16.79 -1.78 -20.25
CA GLY A 331 16.08 -1.69 -21.52
C GLY A 331 14.57 -1.74 -21.35
N ILE A 332 14.05 -2.65 -20.52
CA ILE A 332 12.61 -2.74 -20.21
C ILE A 332 12.13 -1.47 -19.48
N SER A 333 12.84 -1.02 -18.45
CA SER A 333 12.51 0.20 -17.72
C SER A 333 12.52 1.43 -18.64
N ALA A 334 13.55 1.55 -19.47
CA ALA A 334 13.69 2.62 -20.47
C ALA A 334 12.54 2.61 -21.49
N LEU A 335 12.13 1.41 -21.93
CA LEU A 335 11.02 1.23 -22.86
C LEU A 335 9.68 1.62 -22.23
N ILE A 336 9.40 1.19 -20.98
CA ILE A 336 8.18 1.54 -20.25
C ILE A 336 8.06 3.06 -20.11
N VAL A 337 9.07 3.70 -19.54
CA VAL A 337 9.05 5.16 -19.31
C VAL A 337 9.06 5.92 -20.63
N GLY A 338 9.81 5.44 -21.64
CA GLY A 338 9.80 5.99 -22.99
C GLY A 338 8.43 5.94 -23.64
N THR A 339 7.72 4.83 -23.51
CA THR A 339 6.34 4.65 -24.03
C THR A 339 5.35 5.60 -23.35
N ILE A 340 5.47 5.78 -22.03
CA ILE A 340 4.67 6.74 -21.26
C ILE A 340 4.91 8.17 -21.78
N LEU A 341 6.18 8.56 -21.92
CA LEU A 341 6.55 9.88 -22.43
C LEU A 341 6.13 10.09 -23.90
N PHE A 342 6.18 9.07 -24.72
CA PHE A 342 5.68 9.13 -26.09
C PHE A 342 4.16 9.36 -26.12
N GLY A 343 3.42 8.66 -25.28
CA GLY A 343 1.95 8.76 -25.14
C GLY A 343 1.47 9.96 -24.33
N ARG A 344 2.35 10.83 -23.79
CA ARG A 344 2.05 11.88 -22.82
C ARG A 344 0.87 12.81 -23.18
N ARG A 345 0.66 13.12 -24.46
CA ARG A 345 -0.47 13.97 -24.90
C ARG A 345 -1.81 13.30 -24.63
N ARG A 346 -1.98 12.04 -25.01
CA ARG A 346 -3.19 11.26 -24.74
C ARG A 346 -3.40 11.01 -23.25
N ILE A 347 -2.33 10.71 -22.55
CA ILE A 347 -2.35 10.50 -21.09
C ILE A 347 -2.82 11.79 -20.40
N ALA A 348 -2.31 12.94 -20.80
CA ALA A 348 -2.68 14.24 -20.24
C ALA A 348 -4.18 14.57 -20.36
N GLU A 349 -4.83 14.14 -21.45
CA GLU A 349 -6.27 14.32 -21.67
C GLU A 349 -7.14 13.48 -20.72
N ARG A 350 -6.61 12.36 -20.23
CA ARG A 350 -7.30 11.43 -19.33
C ARG A 350 -7.01 11.70 -17.85
N LEU A 351 -5.89 12.34 -17.55
CA LEU A 351 -5.52 12.69 -16.20
C LEU A 351 -6.45 13.78 -15.63
N PRO A 352 -6.80 13.69 -14.35
CA PRO A 352 -7.56 14.75 -13.68
C PRO A 352 -6.82 16.09 -13.71
N SER A 353 -7.46 17.14 -13.23
CA SER A 353 -6.88 18.48 -13.21
C SER A 353 -5.59 18.54 -12.37
N PHE A 354 -4.76 19.54 -12.60
CA PHE A 354 -3.53 19.73 -11.83
C PHE A 354 -3.80 19.91 -10.33
N GLU A 355 -4.93 20.57 -10.00
CA GLU A 355 -5.36 20.82 -8.63
C GLU A 355 -5.67 19.50 -7.91
N VAL A 356 -6.34 18.56 -8.57
CA VAL A 356 -6.65 17.24 -8.02
C VAL A 356 -5.36 16.44 -7.80
N LEU A 357 -4.46 16.40 -8.78
CA LEU A 357 -3.19 15.70 -8.65
C LEU A 357 -2.34 16.27 -7.50
N ASP A 358 -2.25 17.60 -7.41
CA ASP A 358 -1.50 18.29 -6.35
C ASP A 358 -2.13 18.08 -4.96
N ASP A 359 -3.47 18.07 -4.87
CA ASP A 359 -4.18 17.89 -3.60
C ASP A 359 -4.06 16.46 -3.08
N VAL A 360 -4.21 15.45 -3.96
CA VAL A 360 -4.03 14.04 -3.57
C VAL A 360 -2.58 13.78 -3.18
N MET A 361 -1.60 14.30 -3.94
CA MET A 361 -0.18 14.21 -3.60
C MET A 361 0.09 14.77 -2.19
N TYR A 362 -0.44 15.97 -1.88
CA TYR A 362 -0.31 16.58 -0.57
C TYR A 362 -0.95 15.73 0.54
N LYS A 363 -2.18 15.28 0.35
CA LYS A 363 -2.88 14.46 1.34
C LYS A 363 -2.20 13.11 1.58
N ALA A 364 -1.70 12.49 0.52
CA ALA A 364 -0.97 11.24 0.63
C ALA A 364 0.34 11.42 1.42
N ILE A 365 1.12 12.49 1.15
CA ILE A 365 2.33 12.82 1.94
C ILE A 365 1.96 13.13 3.39
N ALA A 366 0.90 13.89 3.65
CA ALA A 366 0.52 14.25 5.02
C ALA A 366 0.11 13.02 5.85
N VAL A 367 -0.69 12.13 5.28
CA VAL A 367 -1.05 10.86 5.92
C VAL A 367 0.18 9.99 6.12
N GLY A 368 1.00 9.84 5.07
CA GLY A 368 2.23 9.05 5.13
C GLY A 368 3.19 9.54 6.19
N PHE A 369 3.40 10.84 6.29
CA PHE A 369 4.28 11.44 7.28
C PHE A 369 3.77 11.22 8.72
N ALA A 370 2.47 11.34 8.96
CA ALA A 370 1.87 11.08 10.26
C ALA A 370 2.10 9.62 10.70
N PHE A 371 1.80 8.66 9.84
CA PHE A 371 1.98 7.24 10.14
C PHE A 371 3.47 6.84 10.21
N PHE A 372 4.31 7.40 9.36
CA PHE A 372 5.75 7.15 9.40
C PHE A 372 6.39 7.71 10.68
N THR A 373 5.88 8.85 11.20
CA THR A 373 6.29 9.39 12.51
C THR A 373 5.90 8.45 13.64
N ILE A 374 4.65 7.97 13.64
CA ILE A 374 4.19 6.96 14.62
C ILE A 374 5.05 5.71 14.52
N ALA A 375 5.31 5.22 13.31
CA ALA A 375 6.13 4.04 13.07
C ALA A 375 7.57 4.23 13.60
N THR A 376 8.19 5.40 13.39
CA THR A 376 9.53 5.69 13.89
C THR A 376 9.58 5.64 15.42
N VAL A 377 8.57 6.20 16.10
CA VAL A 377 8.47 6.14 17.57
C VAL A 377 8.27 4.70 18.05
N LEU A 378 7.36 3.94 17.41
CA LEU A 378 7.13 2.53 17.76
C LEU A 378 8.38 1.67 17.49
N GLY A 379 9.14 1.97 16.43
CA GLY A 379 10.41 1.32 16.12
C GLY A 379 11.48 1.59 17.18
N ALA A 380 11.56 2.80 17.70
CA ALA A 380 12.48 3.12 18.80
C ALA A 380 12.12 2.37 20.10
N LEU A 381 10.81 2.23 20.42
CA LEU A 381 10.36 1.44 21.56
C LEU A 381 10.67 -0.05 21.37
N TRP A 382 10.52 -0.56 20.15
CA TRP A 382 10.93 -1.92 19.82
C TRP A 382 12.45 -2.09 19.93
N ALA A 383 13.26 -1.15 19.44
CA ALA A 383 14.72 -1.18 19.52
C ALA A 383 15.21 -1.24 20.98
N ALA A 384 14.55 -0.50 21.88
CA ALA A 384 14.86 -0.54 23.31
C ALA A 384 14.62 -1.92 23.93
N GLU A 385 13.57 -2.62 23.50
CA GLU A 385 13.26 -3.99 23.96
C GLU A 385 14.22 -5.01 23.35
N ALA A 386 14.49 -4.90 22.04
CA ALA A 386 15.29 -5.89 21.30
C ALA A 386 16.80 -5.78 21.55
N TRP A 387 17.31 -4.55 21.72
CA TRP A 387 18.76 -4.24 21.78
C TRP A 387 19.17 -3.37 22.96
N GLY A 388 18.26 -3.02 23.86
CA GLY A 388 18.55 -2.25 25.06
C GLY A 388 18.75 -0.74 24.87
N GLY A 389 18.47 -0.19 23.68
CA GLY A 389 18.57 1.23 23.38
C GLY A 389 17.53 1.72 22.38
N TYR A 390 17.01 2.93 22.58
CA TYR A 390 15.98 3.52 21.69
C TYR A 390 16.51 3.90 20.32
N TRP A 391 17.80 4.16 20.20
CA TRP A 391 18.44 4.64 18.97
C TRP A 391 19.93 4.37 19.01
N SER A 392 20.45 3.70 17.99
CA SER A 392 21.86 3.29 17.91
C SER A 392 22.62 3.86 16.72
N TRP A 393 21.96 4.71 15.91
CA TRP A 393 22.47 5.20 14.62
C TRP A 393 22.76 4.07 13.61
N ASP A 394 22.05 2.96 13.78
CA ASP A 394 22.05 1.88 12.77
C ASP A 394 21.69 2.47 11.38
N PRO A 395 22.23 1.90 10.29
CA PRO A 395 21.92 2.39 8.95
C PRO A 395 20.42 2.51 8.67
N LYS A 396 19.60 1.60 9.17
CA LYS A 396 18.15 1.62 8.97
C LYS A 396 17.47 2.76 9.73
N GLU A 397 17.89 3.01 10.96
CA GLU A 397 17.44 4.15 11.77
C GLU A 397 17.84 5.47 11.12
N THR A 398 19.10 5.60 10.69
CA THR A 398 19.64 6.77 10.02
C THR A 398 18.86 7.09 8.74
N TRP A 399 18.60 6.12 7.90
CA TRP A 399 17.83 6.32 6.67
C TRP A 399 16.34 6.57 6.94
N ALA A 400 15.76 6.00 7.98
CA ALA A 400 14.43 6.36 8.43
C ALA A 400 14.34 7.84 8.83
N LEU A 401 15.35 8.37 9.54
CA LEU A 401 15.45 9.79 9.85
C LEU A 401 15.59 10.65 8.59
N ILE A 402 16.37 10.23 7.61
CA ILE A 402 16.52 10.94 6.33
C ILE A 402 15.18 11.02 5.59
N VAL A 403 14.42 9.91 5.51
CA VAL A 403 13.07 9.89 4.94
C VAL A 403 12.15 10.82 5.71
N TRP A 404 12.16 10.77 7.03
CA TRP A 404 11.34 11.62 7.89
C TRP A 404 11.64 13.11 7.66
N LEU A 405 12.92 13.51 7.66
CA LEU A 405 13.36 14.88 7.40
C LEU A 405 12.97 15.34 5.99
N ASN A 406 13.09 14.48 4.99
CA ASN A 406 12.70 14.79 3.62
C ASN A 406 11.22 15.19 3.53
N TYR A 407 10.32 14.40 4.10
CA TYR A 407 8.89 14.71 4.05
C TYR A 407 8.47 15.79 5.05
N ALA A 408 9.15 15.92 6.19
CA ALA A 408 8.97 17.06 7.10
C ALA A 408 9.29 18.38 6.40
N ALA A 409 10.43 18.45 5.69
CA ALA A 409 10.82 19.62 4.91
C ALA A 409 9.83 19.91 3.77
N TRP A 410 9.38 18.88 3.05
CA TRP A 410 8.37 19.03 2.00
C TRP A 410 7.07 19.62 2.55
N LEU A 411 6.55 19.08 3.66
CA LEU A 411 5.34 19.58 4.32
C LEU A 411 5.54 21.00 4.89
N HIS A 412 6.69 21.26 5.50
CA HIS A 412 7.02 22.61 5.98
C HIS A 412 6.99 23.64 4.85
N MET A 413 7.64 23.34 3.74
CA MET A 413 7.64 24.21 2.56
C MET A 413 6.23 24.36 1.96
N ARG A 414 5.42 23.29 1.99
CA ARG A 414 4.02 23.33 1.55
C ARG A 414 3.18 24.29 2.38
N LEU A 415 3.29 24.19 3.71
CA LEU A 415 2.48 24.95 4.65
C LEU A 415 2.96 26.41 4.80
N MET A 416 4.28 26.63 4.87
CA MET A 416 4.86 27.95 5.16
C MET A 416 5.14 28.78 3.91
N LYS A 417 5.49 28.15 2.79
CA LYS A 417 5.88 28.82 1.54
C LYS A 417 4.93 28.55 0.38
N GLY A 418 3.86 27.76 0.60
CA GLY A 418 2.90 27.43 -0.46
C GLY A 418 3.48 26.58 -1.57
N LEU A 419 4.46 25.69 -1.29
CA LEU A 419 5.06 24.79 -2.25
C LEU A 419 3.98 23.99 -3.00
N ARG A 420 3.91 24.16 -4.31
CA ARG A 420 2.94 23.49 -5.21
C ARG A 420 3.55 23.26 -6.58
N GLY A 421 2.81 22.49 -7.38
CA GLY A 421 3.11 22.36 -8.81
C GLY A 421 4.40 21.60 -9.08
N THR A 422 5.15 22.06 -10.06
CA THR A 422 6.33 21.37 -10.62
C THR A 422 7.38 21.03 -9.58
N VAL A 423 7.74 21.97 -8.71
CA VAL A 423 8.79 21.77 -7.71
C VAL A 423 8.34 20.75 -6.66
N ALA A 424 7.07 20.85 -6.21
CA ALA A 424 6.49 19.88 -5.28
C ALA A 424 6.47 18.46 -5.87
N ALA A 425 6.12 18.34 -7.17
CA ALA A 425 6.09 17.08 -7.87
C ALA A 425 7.49 16.45 -8.04
N TRP A 426 8.49 17.23 -8.47
CA TRP A 426 9.87 16.73 -8.56
C TRP A 426 10.39 16.28 -7.19
N TRP A 427 10.13 17.05 -6.15
CA TRP A 427 10.59 16.70 -4.80
C TRP A 427 9.91 15.42 -4.28
N ALA A 428 8.60 15.25 -4.51
CA ALA A 428 7.89 14.02 -4.13
C ALA A 428 8.43 12.79 -4.88
N LEU A 429 8.78 12.94 -6.15
CA LEU A 429 9.33 11.86 -6.97
C LEU A 429 10.75 11.45 -6.50
N VAL A 430 11.62 12.41 -6.20
CA VAL A 430 12.93 12.15 -5.57
C VAL A 430 12.77 11.54 -4.18
N GLY A 431 11.75 12.00 -3.42
CA GLY A 431 11.43 11.45 -2.12
C GLY A 431 11.11 9.96 -2.14
N LEU A 432 10.51 9.46 -3.23
CA LEU A 432 10.29 8.01 -3.40
C LEU A 432 11.62 7.25 -3.55
N ALA A 433 12.56 7.76 -4.33
CA ALA A 433 13.89 7.12 -4.46
C ALA A 433 14.59 7.03 -3.09
N VAL A 434 14.55 8.11 -2.29
CA VAL A 434 15.09 8.10 -0.91
C VAL A 434 14.38 7.06 -0.06
N THR A 435 13.05 6.95 -0.18
CA THR A 435 12.23 6.00 0.60
C THR A 435 12.51 4.56 0.19
N THR A 436 12.61 4.29 -1.10
CA THR A 436 12.92 2.95 -1.63
C THR A 436 14.31 2.50 -1.21
N PHE A 437 15.30 3.41 -1.25
CA PHE A 437 16.63 3.11 -0.74
C PHE A 437 16.61 2.81 0.75
N ALA A 438 15.90 3.58 1.56
CA ALA A 438 15.76 3.33 3.01
C ALA A 438 15.14 1.96 3.29
N PHE A 439 14.17 1.52 2.50
CA PHE A 439 13.49 0.25 2.68
C PHE A 439 14.28 -0.94 2.12
N LEU A 440 14.68 -0.88 0.85
CA LEU A 440 15.37 -1.97 0.16
C LEU A 440 16.89 -1.82 0.15
N GLY A 441 17.40 -0.64 -0.21
CA GLY A 441 18.83 -0.40 -0.39
C GLY A 441 19.63 -0.61 0.87
N VAL A 442 19.12 -0.17 2.01
CA VAL A 442 19.79 -0.37 3.30
C VAL A 442 19.95 -1.86 3.60
N ASN A 443 18.91 -2.67 3.37
CA ASN A 443 18.98 -4.11 3.61
C ASN A 443 19.97 -4.84 2.68
N MET A 444 20.22 -4.26 1.51
CA MET A 444 21.04 -4.88 0.47
C MET A 444 22.51 -4.50 0.53
N PHE A 445 22.80 -3.26 0.94
CA PHE A 445 24.16 -2.71 0.85
C PHE A 445 24.80 -2.37 2.19
N LEU A 446 23.99 -2.29 3.25
CA LEU A 446 24.47 -1.85 4.55
C LEU A 446 24.13 -2.91 5.61
N SER A 447 25.15 -3.31 6.37
CA SER A 447 24.98 -4.23 7.51
C SER A 447 24.67 -3.44 8.77
N GLY A 448 23.83 -3.99 9.65
CA GLY A 448 23.45 -3.37 10.92
C GLY A 448 22.58 -4.27 11.79
N LEU A 449 22.07 -3.75 12.89
CA LEU A 449 21.20 -4.47 13.84
C LEU A 449 19.91 -4.97 13.19
N HIS A 450 19.44 -4.29 12.15
CA HIS A 450 18.22 -4.64 11.41
C HIS A 450 18.47 -5.58 10.22
N SER A 451 19.66 -6.16 10.09
CA SER A 451 19.96 -7.13 9.03
C SER A 451 19.49 -8.52 9.44
N TYR A 452 18.21 -8.82 9.21
CA TYR A 452 17.61 -10.12 9.47
C TYR A 452 17.57 -10.94 8.18
N GLY A 453 18.50 -11.86 8.06
CA GLY A 453 18.61 -12.77 6.94
C GLY A 453 19.33 -12.16 5.74
N GLU A 454 20.11 -12.98 5.07
CA GLU A 454 20.67 -12.65 3.76
C GLU A 454 19.54 -12.62 2.73
N LEU A 455 19.44 -11.53 1.96
CA LEU A 455 18.48 -11.38 0.87
C LEU A 455 18.91 -12.19 -0.35
#